data_cd4f70e5bd790b06d9d5e6383dc2709d
#
_entry.id   cd4f70e5bd790b06d9d5e6383dc2709d
#
_cell.length_a   1.000
_cell.length_b   1.000
_cell.length_c   1.000
_cell.angle_alpha   90.00
_cell.angle_beta   90.00
_cell.angle_gamma   90.00
#
_symmetry.space_group_name_H-M   'P 1'
#
loop_
_entity.id
_entity.type
_entity.pdbx_description
1 polymer ?
#
loop_
_entity_poly.entity_id
_entity_poly.type
_entity_poly.pdbx_seq_one_letter_code
_entity_poly.pdbx_strand_id
1 'polypeptide(L)'
;QWSERDGWAHLYLYDDKGNLKNRITKGPWHVEDVLKVDEKARVIYFTANGMNADENPYYEHLYRVNVDGTGLKQITKGDYFHQSEVDDDARFIVDNYSKVNSIPCTVLLDNNGNKLMTIQESDFSQLLAAGYQFPEPFKVKAADGVTDLYGVMYKPFNFDSTKVYPIIDYVYPGPQVEAVYYP
;
A
#
# COMPACT_ATOMS: atom_id res chain seq x y z
N GLN A 1 2.97 13.15 -15.83
CA GLN A 1 3.76 13.79 -14.77
C GLN A 1 3.08 13.57 -13.42
N TRP A 2 3.82 13.17 -12.42
CA TRP A 2 3.45 13.14 -11.01
C TRP A 2 3.69 14.51 -10.37
N SER A 3 2.78 15.01 -9.51
CA SER A 3 2.92 16.32 -8.88
C SER A 3 2.01 16.50 -7.66
N GLU A 4 2.52 17.13 -6.62
CA GLU A 4 1.80 17.48 -5.37
C GLU A 4 1.18 18.89 -5.39
N ARG A 5 1.07 19.53 -6.56
CA ARG A 5 0.64 20.92 -6.72
C ARG A 5 -0.72 21.27 -6.09
N ASP A 6 -1.56 20.26 -5.89
CA ASP A 6 -2.90 20.40 -5.32
C ASP A 6 -2.98 19.89 -3.87
N GLY A 7 -1.84 19.74 -3.19
CA GLY A 7 -1.73 19.28 -1.79
C GLY A 7 -1.64 17.76 -1.63
N TRP A 8 -1.90 17.00 -2.69
CA TRP A 8 -1.78 15.55 -2.78
C TRP A 8 -1.04 15.17 -4.05
N ALA A 9 -0.31 14.08 -4.03
CA ALA A 9 0.38 13.57 -5.22
C ALA A 9 -0.61 12.97 -6.21
N HIS A 10 -0.63 13.53 -7.40
CA HIS A 10 -1.53 13.11 -8.47
C HIS A 10 -0.85 13.09 -9.84
N LEU A 11 -1.49 12.42 -10.80
CA LEU A 11 -1.03 12.28 -12.17
C LEU A 11 -1.68 13.33 -13.07
N TYR A 12 -0.84 13.90 -13.95
CA TYR A 12 -1.22 14.94 -14.91
C TYR A 12 -0.71 14.57 -16.30
N LEU A 13 -1.56 14.72 -17.32
CA LEU A 13 -1.20 14.50 -18.72
C LEU A 13 -0.77 15.81 -19.38
N TYR A 14 0.37 15.78 -20.03
CA TYR A 14 0.90 16.88 -20.84
C TYR A 14 1.07 16.44 -22.29
N ASP A 15 1.11 17.39 -23.21
CA ASP A 15 1.55 17.15 -24.58
C ASP A 15 3.09 17.25 -24.70
N ASP A 16 3.59 16.98 -25.89
CA ASP A 16 5.02 17.04 -26.24
C ASP A 16 5.63 18.46 -26.17
N LYS A 17 4.78 19.49 -26.09
CA LYS A 17 5.17 20.89 -25.93
C LYS A 17 5.10 21.37 -24.48
N GLY A 18 4.73 20.49 -23.55
CA GLY A 18 4.59 20.81 -22.13
C GLY A 18 3.29 21.51 -21.77
N ASN A 19 2.26 21.51 -22.63
CA ASN A 19 0.95 22.04 -22.27
C ASN A 19 0.14 20.99 -21.51
N LEU A 20 -0.44 21.38 -20.37
CA LEU A 20 -1.32 20.53 -19.59
C LEU A 20 -2.58 20.19 -20.39
N LYS A 21 -2.84 18.90 -20.60
CA LYS A 21 -4.08 18.41 -21.23
C LYS A 21 -5.19 18.15 -20.23
N ASN A 22 -4.91 17.36 -19.22
CA ASN A 22 -5.87 17.10 -18.14
C ASN A 22 -5.17 16.59 -16.88
N ARG A 23 -5.87 16.69 -15.76
CA ARG A 23 -5.56 15.98 -14.52
C ARG A 23 -6.15 14.58 -14.61
N ILE A 24 -5.32 13.55 -14.40
CA ILE A 24 -5.72 12.15 -14.53
C ILE A 24 -6.34 11.65 -13.21
N THR A 25 -5.70 11.93 -12.09
CA THR A 25 -6.18 11.52 -10.76
C THR A 25 -6.48 12.72 -9.88
N LYS A 26 -7.40 12.59 -8.91
CA LYS A 26 -7.79 13.65 -7.99
C LYS A 26 -8.43 13.09 -6.72
N GLY A 27 -8.30 13.78 -5.60
CA GLY A 27 -8.92 13.39 -4.33
C GLY A 27 -8.02 13.64 -3.13
N PRO A 28 -8.49 13.40 -1.91
CA PRO A 28 -7.69 13.50 -0.69
C PRO A 28 -6.93 12.19 -0.42
N TRP A 29 -6.06 11.78 -1.34
CA TRP A 29 -5.28 10.56 -1.33
C TRP A 29 -4.03 10.71 -2.20
N HIS A 30 -3.05 9.82 -2.03
CA HIS A 30 -1.73 9.94 -2.59
C HIS A 30 -1.47 8.87 -3.65
N VAL A 31 -0.93 9.26 -4.82
CA VAL A 31 -0.35 8.34 -5.80
C VAL A 31 1.10 8.10 -5.42
N GLU A 32 1.47 6.84 -5.17
CA GLU A 32 2.83 6.46 -4.83
C GLU A 32 3.69 6.27 -6.08
N ASP A 33 3.35 5.31 -6.91
CA ASP A 33 4.16 4.99 -8.09
C ASP A 33 3.30 4.64 -9.30
N VAL A 34 3.87 4.80 -10.50
CA VAL A 34 3.28 4.40 -11.78
C VAL A 34 3.96 3.11 -12.25
N LEU A 35 3.27 1.99 -12.10
CA LEU A 35 3.83 0.69 -12.44
C LEU A 35 3.83 0.43 -13.95
N LYS A 36 2.78 0.87 -14.66
CA LYS A 36 2.63 0.61 -16.09
C LYS A 36 1.79 1.66 -16.80
N VAL A 37 2.20 2.03 -18.00
CA VAL A 37 1.38 2.78 -18.95
C VAL A 37 1.13 1.88 -20.16
N ASP A 38 -0.13 1.46 -20.35
CA ASP A 38 -0.57 0.80 -21.59
C ASP A 38 -1.00 1.87 -22.58
N GLU A 39 -0.10 2.21 -23.51
CA GLU A 39 -0.34 3.24 -24.51
C GLU A 39 -1.43 2.85 -25.50
N LYS A 40 -1.58 1.55 -25.81
CA LYS A 40 -2.58 1.05 -26.76
C LYS A 40 -3.99 1.13 -26.18
N ALA A 41 -4.16 0.66 -24.94
CA ALA A 41 -5.42 0.73 -24.21
C ALA A 41 -5.67 2.12 -23.62
N ARG A 42 -4.64 2.99 -23.56
CA ARG A 42 -4.66 4.30 -22.90
C ARG A 42 -5.04 4.21 -21.43
N VAL A 43 -4.43 3.26 -20.73
CA VAL A 43 -4.66 2.97 -19.31
C VAL A 43 -3.34 3.10 -18.54
N ILE A 44 -3.40 3.62 -17.33
CA ILE A 44 -2.29 3.70 -16.38
C ILE A 44 -2.61 2.79 -15.19
N TYR A 45 -1.64 1.96 -14.81
CA TYR A 45 -1.63 1.18 -13.58
C TYR A 45 -0.69 1.86 -12.60
N PHE A 46 -1.16 2.11 -11.39
CA PHE A 46 -0.41 2.86 -10.40
C PHE A 46 -0.77 2.40 -8.98
N THR A 47 0.14 2.59 -8.03
CA THR A 47 -0.14 2.39 -6.62
C THR A 47 -0.58 3.70 -5.97
N ALA A 48 -1.45 3.58 -4.99
CA ALA A 48 -1.95 4.70 -4.20
C ALA A 48 -2.38 4.24 -2.81
N ASN A 49 -2.32 5.17 -1.86
CA ASN A 49 -2.76 4.96 -0.49
C ASN A 49 -3.76 6.04 -0.04
N GLY A 50 -4.42 5.80 1.10
CA GLY A 50 -5.35 6.76 1.69
C GLY A 50 -6.72 6.88 1.02
N MET A 51 -7.07 6.03 0.04
CA MET A 51 -8.39 6.05 -0.61
C MET A 51 -9.48 5.36 0.22
N ASN A 52 -9.12 4.37 1.01
CA ASN A 52 -10.03 3.57 1.82
C ASN A 52 -10.04 4.11 3.27
N ALA A 53 -11.13 4.71 3.69
CA ALA A 53 -11.22 5.40 4.98
C ALA A 53 -11.14 4.46 6.21
N ASP A 54 -11.49 3.18 6.03
CA ASP A 54 -11.57 2.19 7.10
C ASP A 54 -10.27 1.36 7.22
N GLU A 55 -9.25 1.64 6.40
CA GLU A 55 -7.97 0.95 6.39
C GLU A 55 -6.85 1.81 7.01
N ASN A 56 -5.70 1.19 7.25
CA ASN A 56 -4.50 1.94 7.56
C ASN A 56 -4.16 2.83 6.34
N PRO A 57 -4.04 4.16 6.49
CA PRO A 57 -3.80 5.07 5.36
C PRO A 57 -2.45 4.85 4.66
N TYR A 58 -1.55 4.08 5.24
CA TYR A 58 -0.27 3.69 4.65
C TYR A 58 -0.34 2.40 3.83
N TYR A 59 -1.50 1.71 3.80
CA TYR A 59 -1.64 0.56 2.92
C TYR A 59 -1.77 1.01 1.47
N GLU A 60 -0.89 0.48 0.64
CA GLU A 60 -0.92 0.70 -0.79
C GLU A 60 -1.82 -0.32 -1.49
N HIS A 61 -2.54 0.17 -2.48
CA HIS A 61 -3.32 -0.66 -3.39
C HIS A 61 -2.97 -0.35 -4.84
N LEU A 62 -3.11 -1.35 -5.70
CA LEU A 62 -3.03 -1.17 -7.14
C LEU A 62 -4.35 -0.64 -7.69
N TYR A 63 -4.26 0.40 -8.49
CA TYR A 63 -5.36 1.01 -9.23
C TYR A 63 -5.06 1.06 -10.72
N ARG A 64 -6.11 1.22 -11.51
CA ARG A 64 -5.99 1.61 -12.90
C ARG A 64 -6.90 2.79 -13.20
N VAL A 65 -6.53 3.61 -14.20
CA VAL A 65 -7.30 4.76 -14.66
C VAL A 65 -7.01 4.98 -16.13
N ASN A 66 -8.00 5.48 -16.90
CA ASN A 66 -7.76 5.92 -18.26
C ASN A 66 -6.94 7.22 -18.26
N VAL A 67 -6.13 7.46 -19.29
CA VAL A 67 -5.30 8.68 -19.39
C VAL A 67 -6.11 9.98 -19.45
N ASP A 68 -7.40 9.91 -19.73
CA ASP A 68 -8.33 11.05 -19.68
C ASP A 68 -8.91 11.29 -18.26
N GLY A 69 -8.55 10.45 -17.29
CA GLY A 69 -9.02 10.54 -15.91
C GLY A 69 -10.33 9.80 -15.61
N THR A 70 -10.90 9.13 -16.59
CA THR A 70 -12.11 8.30 -16.40
C THR A 70 -11.77 6.88 -16.01
N GLY A 71 -12.75 6.12 -15.52
CA GLY A 71 -12.61 4.68 -15.28
C GLY A 71 -11.64 4.31 -14.15
N LEU A 72 -11.43 5.19 -13.16
CA LEU A 72 -10.65 4.85 -11.96
C LEU A 72 -11.23 3.62 -11.28
N LYS A 73 -10.39 2.60 -11.07
CA LYS A 73 -10.79 1.33 -10.48
C LYS A 73 -9.67 0.79 -9.61
N GLN A 74 -10.01 0.39 -8.39
CA GLN A 74 -9.14 -0.41 -7.52
C GLN A 74 -9.07 -1.85 -8.03
N ILE A 75 -7.86 -2.40 -8.11
CA ILE A 75 -7.58 -3.75 -8.62
C ILE A 75 -7.36 -4.72 -7.47
N THR A 76 -6.49 -4.41 -6.53
CA THR A 76 -6.24 -5.22 -5.34
C THR A 76 -7.33 -5.00 -4.30
N LYS A 77 -7.54 -5.98 -3.42
CA LYS A 77 -8.65 -5.97 -2.44
C LYS A 77 -8.20 -6.50 -1.09
N GLY A 78 -8.87 -6.04 -0.05
CA GLY A 78 -8.62 -6.45 1.33
C GLY A 78 -7.82 -5.42 2.10
N ASP A 79 -7.90 -5.48 3.41
CA ASP A 79 -7.18 -4.61 4.36
C ASP A 79 -5.74 -5.09 4.51
N TYR A 80 -4.92 -4.86 3.46
CA TYR A 80 -3.52 -5.25 3.37
C TYR A 80 -2.69 -4.20 2.64
N PHE A 81 -1.40 -4.20 2.91
CA PHE A 81 -0.41 -3.59 2.02
C PHE A 81 -0.20 -4.51 0.82
N HIS A 82 -0.25 -3.96 -0.39
CA HIS A 82 -0.10 -4.68 -1.65
C HIS A 82 1.15 -4.22 -2.39
N GLN A 83 2.00 -5.17 -2.74
CA GLN A 83 3.15 -4.96 -3.61
C GLN A 83 2.89 -5.68 -4.92
N SER A 84 2.46 -4.93 -5.91
CA SER A 84 2.00 -5.48 -7.19
C SER A 84 3.00 -5.21 -8.31
N GLU A 85 3.11 -6.17 -9.23
CA GLU A 85 3.82 -6.02 -10.49
C GLU A 85 2.86 -6.33 -11.65
N VAL A 86 2.90 -5.49 -12.69
CA VAL A 86 2.05 -5.62 -13.89
C VAL A 86 2.91 -6.10 -15.04
N ASP A 87 2.47 -7.16 -15.77
CA ASP A 87 3.20 -7.70 -16.90
C ASP A 87 3.26 -6.71 -18.09
N ASP A 88 4.16 -6.96 -19.03
CA ASP A 88 4.41 -6.07 -20.16
C ASP A 88 3.18 -5.83 -21.04
N ASP A 89 2.33 -6.81 -21.17
CA ASP A 89 1.09 -6.73 -21.96
C ASP A 89 -0.12 -6.26 -21.12
N ALA A 90 0.06 -5.93 -19.86
CA ALA A 90 -0.98 -5.55 -18.90
C ALA A 90 -2.15 -6.54 -18.83
N ARG A 91 -1.87 -7.84 -18.93
CA ARG A 91 -2.85 -8.93 -18.87
C ARG A 91 -2.90 -9.60 -17.51
N PHE A 92 -1.74 -9.67 -16.86
CA PHE A 92 -1.57 -10.34 -15.57
C PHE A 92 -0.91 -9.42 -14.56
N ILE A 93 -1.22 -9.67 -13.30
CA ILE A 93 -0.67 -8.95 -12.17
C ILE A 93 -0.22 -9.99 -11.15
N VAL A 94 1.03 -9.91 -10.71
CA VAL A 94 1.50 -10.61 -9.53
C VAL A 94 1.34 -9.66 -8.36
N ASP A 95 0.63 -10.08 -7.32
CA ASP A 95 0.36 -9.28 -6.15
C ASP A 95 0.82 -10.03 -4.89
N ASN A 96 1.79 -9.46 -4.19
CA ASN A 96 2.22 -9.91 -2.88
C ASN A 96 1.57 -9.02 -1.83
N TYR A 97 0.74 -9.58 -0.97
CA TYR A 97 0.04 -8.82 0.05
C TYR A 97 0.23 -9.38 1.44
N SER A 98 0.35 -8.46 2.38
CA SER A 98 0.49 -8.77 3.80
C SER A 98 0.14 -7.56 4.67
N LYS A 99 0.14 -7.77 5.96
CA LYS A 99 0.21 -6.74 6.98
C LYS A 99 1.05 -7.25 8.15
N VAL A 100 1.46 -6.39 9.05
CA VAL A 100 2.40 -6.72 10.14
C VAL A 100 1.97 -7.93 10.98
N ASN A 101 0.69 -8.27 11.01
CA ASN A 101 0.14 -9.39 11.78
C ASN A 101 -0.57 -10.44 10.90
N SER A 102 -0.15 -10.59 9.65
CA SER A 102 -0.63 -11.63 8.75
C SER A 102 0.51 -12.38 8.06
N ILE A 103 0.20 -13.56 7.58
CA ILE A 103 1.12 -14.35 6.76
C ILE A 103 1.11 -13.77 5.34
N PRO A 104 2.30 -13.48 4.72
CA PRO A 104 2.37 -13.02 3.35
C PRO A 104 1.83 -14.03 2.35
N CYS A 105 1.12 -13.53 1.35
CA CYS A 105 0.55 -14.35 0.28
C CYS A 105 0.78 -13.69 -1.07
N THR A 106 1.25 -14.47 -2.04
CA THR A 106 1.45 -14.04 -3.43
C THR A 106 0.42 -14.70 -4.33
N VAL A 107 -0.26 -13.88 -5.12
CA VAL A 107 -1.32 -14.34 -6.03
C VAL A 107 -1.10 -13.84 -7.44
N LEU A 108 -1.64 -14.56 -8.40
CA LEU A 108 -1.79 -14.11 -9.79
C LEU A 108 -3.21 -13.60 -9.99
N LEU A 109 -3.33 -12.39 -10.50
CA LEU A 109 -4.60 -11.75 -10.86
C LEU A 109 -4.66 -11.52 -12.37
N ASP A 110 -5.87 -11.42 -12.91
CA ASP A 110 -6.07 -10.80 -14.23
C ASP A 110 -6.04 -9.25 -14.10
N ASN A 111 -6.06 -8.55 -15.22
CA ASN A 111 -6.03 -7.08 -15.24
C ASN A 111 -7.32 -6.41 -14.72
N ASN A 112 -8.32 -7.18 -14.34
CA ASN A 112 -9.52 -6.71 -13.66
C ASN A 112 -9.48 -6.92 -12.15
N GLY A 113 -8.43 -7.59 -11.63
CA GLY A 113 -8.26 -7.94 -10.23
C GLY A 113 -8.97 -9.24 -9.83
N ASN A 114 -9.36 -10.09 -10.79
CA ASN A 114 -9.87 -11.41 -10.47
C ASN A 114 -8.70 -12.36 -10.19
N LYS A 115 -8.72 -13.01 -9.03
CA LYS A 115 -7.69 -13.97 -8.65
C LYS A 115 -7.79 -15.21 -9.55
N LEU A 116 -6.68 -15.52 -10.21
CA LEU A 116 -6.54 -16.70 -11.05
C LEU A 116 -5.97 -17.88 -10.25
N MET A 117 -4.96 -17.63 -9.42
CA MET A 117 -4.37 -18.65 -8.55
C MET A 117 -3.60 -18.01 -7.39
N THR A 118 -3.34 -18.81 -6.35
CA THR A 118 -2.29 -18.54 -5.37
C THR A 118 -0.98 -19.07 -5.91
N ILE A 119 0.05 -18.23 -5.96
CA ILE A 119 1.41 -18.62 -6.34
C ILE A 119 2.11 -19.21 -5.13
N GLN A 120 2.10 -18.47 -4.02
CA GLN A 120 2.77 -18.85 -2.79
C GLN A 120 2.06 -18.27 -1.58
N GLU A 121 1.99 -19.05 -0.53
CA GLU A 121 1.67 -18.60 0.83
C GLU A 121 2.83 -19.02 1.74
N SER A 122 3.32 -18.10 2.57
CA SER A 122 4.45 -18.39 3.46
C SER A 122 4.03 -19.37 4.55
N ASP A 123 4.88 -20.35 4.85
CA ASP A 123 4.64 -21.31 5.93
C ASP A 123 5.27 -20.84 7.24
N PHE A 124 4.45 -20.37 8.16
CA PHE A 124 4.86 -19.92 9.50
C PHE A 124 4.72 -21.01 10.58
N SER A 125 4.37 -22.24 10.20
CA SER A 125 4.06 -23.31 11.17
C SER A 125 5.18 -23.57 12.18
N GLN A 126 6.44 -23.64 11.71
CA GLN A 126 7.59 -23.83 12.60
C GLN A 126 7.87 -22.61 13.49
N LEU A 127 7.69 -21.40 12.94
CA LEU A 127 7.88 -20.17 13.68
C LEU A 127 6.85 -20.02 14.80
N LEU A 128 5.58 -20.29 14.48
CA LEU A 128 4.49 -20.28 15.45
C LEU A 128 4.66 -21.36 16.52
N ALA A 129 5.11 -22.58 16.14
CA ALA A 129 5.42 -23.64 17.06
C ALA A 129 6.58 -23.31 18.02
N ALA A 130 7.51 -22.45 17.58
CA ALA A 130 8.60 -21.92 18.40
C ALA A 130 8.16 -20.79 19.35
N GLY A 131 6.87 -20.39 19.34
CA GLY A 131 6.33 -19.37 20.21
C GLY A 131 6.32 -17.95 19.61
N TYR A 132 6.56 -17.81 18.31
CA TYR A 132 6.44 -16.50 17.65
C TYR A 132 5.03 -15.95 17.80
N GLN A 133 4.96 -14.67 18.10
CA GLN A 133 3.73 -13.88 18.12
C GLN A 133 3.85 -12.74 17.13
N PHE A 134 2.81 -12.54 16.33
CA PHE A 134 2.77 -11.39 15.44
C PHE A 134 2.83 -10.08 16.22
N PRO A 135 3.47 -9.06 15.67
CA PRO A 135 3.43 -7.72 16.26
C PRO A 135 2.00 -7.15 16.24
N GLU A 136 1.76 -6.21 17.14
CA GLU A 136 0.46 -5.58 17.32
C GLU A 136 0.45 -4.20 16.66
N PRO A 137 -0.35 -3.96 15.62
CA PRO A 137 -0.57 -2.61 15.12
C PRO A 137 -1.32 -1.79 16.18
N PHE A 138 -0.97 -0.54 16.33
CA PHE A 138 -1.65 0.39 17.22
C PHE A 138 -1.79 1.77 16.61
N LYS A 139 -2.69 2.56 17.16
CA LYS A 139 -2.93 3.94 16.76
C LYS A 139 -3.06 4.82 18.01
N VAL A 140 -2.37 5.95 18.00
CA VAL A 140 -2.41 6.94 19.09
C VAL A 140 -2.57 8.33 18.51
N LYS A 141 -3.05 9.27 19.32
CA LYS A 141 -3.10 10.68 18.92
C LYS A 141 -1.73 11.34 19.10
N ALA A 142 -1.34 12.15 18.13
CA ALA A 142 -0.19 13.04 18.22
C ALA A 142 -0.40 14.12 19.31
N ALA A 143 0.63 14.90 19.59
CA ALA A 143 0.59 15.97 20.58
C ALA A 143 -0.46 17.06 20.29
N ASP A 144 -0.92 17.19 19.04
CA ASP A 144 -2.00 18.09 18.63
C ASP A 144 -3.40 17.60 19.04
N GLY A 145 -3.52 16.36 19.51
CA GLY A 145 -4.77 15.72 19.91
C GLY A 145 -5.72 15.36 18.74
N VAL A 146 -5.32 15.61 17.50
CA VAL A 146 -6.15 15.41 16.30
C VAL A 146 -5.55 14.39 15.36
N THR A 147 -4.26 14.50 15.04
CA THR A 147 -3.56 13.64 14.08
C THR A 147 -3.39 12.23 14.63
N ASP A 148 -3.75 11.24 13.84
CA ASP A 148 -3.51 9.83 14.16
C ASP A 148 -2.09 9.42 13.78
N LEU A 149 -1.36 8.83 14.72
CA LEU A 149 -0.07 8.19 14.51
C LEU A 149 -0.27 6.68 14.55
N TYR A 150 0.29 6.00 13.56
CA TYR A 150 0.24 4.56 13.42
C TYR A 150 1.58 3.96 13.82
N GLY A 151 1.57 2.85 14.52
CA GLY A 151 2.76 2.17 14.96
C GLY A 151 2.56 0.67 15.06
N VAL A 152 3.68 -0.03 15.29
CA VAL A 152 3.72 -1.48 15.45
C VAL A 152 4.51 -1.80 16.70
N MET A 153 3.92 -2.60 17.58
CA MET A 153 4.53 -3.01 18.83
C MET A 153 5.00 -4.46 18.75
N TYR A 154 6.30 -4.67 18.93
CA TYR A 154 6.91 -5.99 19.08
C TYR A 154 7.07 -6.31 20.55
N LYS A 155 6.55 -7.45 20.97
CA LYS A 155 6.65 -7.94 22.34
C LYS A 155 7.57 -9.16 22.41
N PRO A 156 8.25 -9.41 23.54
CA PRO A 156 8.96 -10.68 23.75
C PRO A 156 8.03 -11.88 23.61
N PHE A 157 8.52 -13.02 23.13
CA PHE A 157 7.71 -14.24 22.99
C PHE A 157 7.10 -14.72 24.31
N ASN A 158 7.77 -14.44 25.43
CA ASN A 158 7.30 -14.76 26.78
C ASN A 158 6.76 -13.53 27.51
N PHE A 159 6.11 -12.62 26.78
CA PHE A 159 5.54 -11.39 27.35
C PHE A 159 4.56 -11.70 28.47
N ASP A 160 4.73 -11.04 29.61
CA ASP A 160 3.90 -11.15 30.80
C ASP A 160 3.40 -9.75 31.19
N SER A 161 2.12 -9.50 31.01
CA SER A 161 1.50 -8.19 31.27
C SER A 161 1.57 -7.73 32.74
N THR A 162 1.98 -8.62 33.66
CA THR A 162 2.18 -8.26 35.07
C THR A 162 3.58 -7.72 35.38
N LYS A 163 4.48 -7.76 34.39
CA LYS A 163 5.87 -7.30 34.50
C LYS A 163 6.06 -5.94 33.80
N VAL A 164 7.09 -5.26 34.25
CA VAL A 164 7.53 -4.00 33.60
C VAL A 164 8.69 -4.30 32.66
N TYR A 165 8.60 -3.76 31.45
CA TYR A 165 9.60 -3.92 30.40
C TYR A 165 10.18 -2.57 29.99
N PRO A 166 11.46 -2.49 29.63
CA PRO A 166 11.98 -1.32 28.94
C PRO A 166 11.34 -1.20 27.54
N ILE A 167 11.08 0.03 27.11
CA ILE A 167 10.57 0.32 25.76
C ILE A 167 11.70 0.93 24.93
N ILE A 168 11.87 0.42 23.73
CA ILE A 168 12.72 1.02 22.69
C ILE A 168 11.81 1.58 21.64
N ASP A 169 11.84 2.89 21.47
CA ASP A 169 11.10 3.57 20.41
C ASP A 169 12.00 3.72 19.18
N TYR A 170 11.57 3.11 18.07
CA TYR A 170 12.22 3.23 16.77
C TYR A 170 11.36 4.12 15.88
N VAL A 171 11.86 5.30 15.60
CA VAL A 171 11.16 6.30 14.79
C VAL A 171 12.13 6.89 13.76
N TYR A 172 11.64 7.10 12.56
CA TYR A 172 12.38 7.83 11.53
C TYR A 172 11.59 9.11 11.18
N PRO A 173 11.84 10.22 11.91
CA PRO A 173 11.05 11.43 11.78
C PRO A 173 11.47 12.21 10.53
N GLY A 174 10.72 12.05 9.47
CA GLY A 174 10.93 12.82 8.25
C GLY A 174 9.70 12.70 7.34
N PRO A 175 9.37 13.73 6.57
CA PRO A 175 8.34 13.60 5.56
C PRO A 175 8.80 12.57 4.52
N GLN A 176 7.88 11.77 4.00
CA GLN A 176 8.11 10.78 2.95
C GLN A 176 9.05 9.62 3.38
N VAL A 177 9.07 9.30 4.66
CA VAL A 177 9.83 8.16 5.19
C VAL A 177 8.95 7.31 6.09
N GLU A 178 9.00 6.01 5.90
CA GLU A 178 8.31 5.03 6.72
C GLU A 178 9.28 4.23 7.58
N ALA A 179 8.89 3.92 8.82
CA ALA A 179 9.65 3.08 9.73
C ALA A 179 9.05 1.67 9.85
N VAL A 180 7.91 1.41 9.23
CA VAL A 180 7.23 0.11 9.22
C VAL A 180 7.31 -0.48 7.82
N TYR A 181 7.84 -1.69 7.73
CA TYR A 181 7.91 -2.46 6.49
C TYR A 181 6.94 -3.64 6.58
N TYR A 182 6.32 -3.95 5.46
CA TYR A 182 5.41 -5.09 5.33
C TYR A 182 6.14 -6.25 4.65
N PRO A 183 6.03 -7.47 5.19
CA PRO A 183 6.72 -8.63 4.65
C PRO A 183 6.20 -9.09 3.30
#